data_157a626492735a522c5b9284a5a3f6aa
#
_entry.id   157a626492735a522c5b9284a5a3f6aa
#
_cell.length_a   1.000
_cell.length_b   1.000
_cell.length_c   1.000
_cell.angle_alpha   90.00
_cell.angle_beta   90.00
_cell.angle_gamma   90.00
#
_symmetry.space_group_name_H-M   'P 1'
#
loop_
_entity.id
_entity.type
_entity.pdbx_description
1 polymer ?
#
loop_
_entity_poly.entity_id
_entity_poly.type
_entity_poly.pdbx_seq_one_letter_code
_entity_poly.pdbx_strand_id
1 'polypeptide(L)'
;VAAQTGVNSFFINYAEESIHIEKQTASLYLAFGGMGLFFIGRLAGGVIMNYIQPKLVLLACAFLTFIATLIVVVCSGTISLIAFFALYLGESIMFPTIFSLALRDAGTQTKLASSLLIMMIVGGAIAPVLMGYIADTTGSMAIAFLIPLVCYAVIGGYAATRKR
;
A
#
# COMPACT_ATOMS: atom_id res chain seq x y z
N VAL A 1 3.90 -1.51 -5.33
CA VAL A 1 3.25 -2.74 -5.81
C VAL A 1 3.35 -3.83 -4.76
N ALA A 2 4.54 -4.23 -4.30
CA ALA A 2 4.72 -5.31 -3.32
C ALA A 2 3.81 -5.18 -2.08
N ALA A 3 3.85 -4.04 -1.39
CA ALA A 3 3.01 -3.78 -0.23
C ALA A 3 1.53 -3.88 -0.56
N GLN A 4 1.07 -3.22 -1.62
CA GLN A 4 -0.32 -3.20 -2.06
C GLN A 4 -0.85 -4.59 -2.37
N THR A 5 -0.09 -5.40 -3.11
CA THR A 5 -0.51 -6.77 -3.44
C THR A 5 -0.54 -7.64 -2.19
N GLY A 6 0.42 -7.47 -1.28
CA GLY A 6 0.43 -8.17 0.01
C GLY A 6 -0.78 -7.83 0.86
N VAL A 7 -1.09 -6.55 1.03
CA VAL A 7 -2.26 -6.06 1.77
C VAL A 7 -3.55 -6.65 1.19
N ASN A 8 -3.73 -6.58 -0.14
CA ASN A 8 -4.92 -7.10 -0.81
C ASN A 8 -5.06 -8.62 -0.66
N SER A 9 -3.96 -9.36 -0.77
CA SER A 9 -3.98 -10.83 -0.72
C SER A 9 -4.33 -11.37 0.67
N PHE A 10 -3.93 -10.67 1.71
CA PHE A 10 -4.07 -11.16 3.09
C PHE A 10 -5.10 -10.42 3.94
N PHE A 11 -5.81 -9.45 3.38
CA PHE A 11 -6.87 -8.73 4.10
C PHE A 11 -7.95 -9.65 4.68
N ILE A 12 -8.47 -10.59 3.86
CA ILE A 12 -9.53 -11.50 4.29
C ILE A 12 -9.05 -12.42 5.41
N ASN A 13 -7.83 -12.97 5.28
CA ASN A 13 -7.23 -13.84 6.29
C ASN A 13 -7.01 -13.09 7.60
N TYR A 14 -6.51 -11.86 7.52
CA TYR A 14 -6.35 -11.00 8.70
C TYR A 14 -7.69 -10.65 9.36
N ALA A 15 -8.71 -10.33 8.55
CA ALA A 15 -10.04 -9.99 9.05
C ALA A 15 -10.70 -11.18 9.79
N GLU A 16 -10.49 -12.40 9.30
CA GLU A 16 -10.95 -13.61 9.98
C GLU A 16 -10.19 -13.86 11.29
N GLU A 17 -8.85 -13.79 11.26
CA GLU A 17 -8.01 -14.12 12.40
C GLU A 17 -8.03 -13.04 13.50
N SER A 18 -7.84 -11.76 13.12
CA SER A 18 -7.61 -10.69 14.09
C SER A 18 -8.85 -9.84 14.40
N ILE A 19 -9.83 -9.82 13.49
CA ILE A 19 -11.05 -9.02 13.65
C ILE A 19 -12.27 -9.91 13.95
N HIS A 20 -12.15 -11.23 13.72
CA HIS A 20 -13.20 -12.24 13.89
C HIS A 20 -14.43 -11.97 13.01
N ILE A 21 -14.22 -11.52 11.78
CA ILE A 21 -15.26 -11.30 10.77
C ILE A 21 -15.30 -12.50 9.84
N GLU A 22 -16.50 -12.97 9.52
CA GLU A 22 -16.72 -14.05 8.55
C GLU A 22 -16.14 -13.68 7.16
N LYS A 23 -15.53 -14.64 6.48
CA LYS A 23 -14.88 -14.45 5.15
C LYS A 23 -15.78 -13.77 4.13
N GLN A 24 -17.05 -14.10 4.13
CA GLN A 24 -18.03 -13.50 3.20
C GLN A 24 -18.19 -12.01 3.46
N THR A 25 -18.33 -11.61 4.72
CA THR A 25 -18.44 -10.21 5.14
C THR A 25 -17.12 -9.48 4.91
N ALA A 26 -15.98 -10.10 5.20
CA ALA A 26 -14.66 -9.54 4.93
C ALA A 26 -14.44 -9.27 3.43
N SER A 27 -14.91 -10.16 2.56
CA SER A 27 -14.88 -9.98 1.11
C SER A 27 -15.71 -8.79 0.65
N LEU A 28 -16.87 -8.56 1.25
CA LEU A 28 -17.71 -7.38 0.96
C LEU A 28 -17.03 -6.08 1.43
N TYR A 29 -16.41 -6.10 2.61
CA TYR A 29 -15.63 -4.95 3.08
C TYR A 29 -14.43 -4.64 2.20
N LEU A 30 -13.74 -5.67 1.68
CA LEU A 30 -12.68 -5.50 0.71
C LEU A 30 -13.21 -4.90 -0.59
N ALA A 31 -14.27 -5.46 -1.16
CA ALA A 31 -14.80 -5.06 -2.46
C ALA A 31 -15.39 -3.64 -2.44
N PHE A 32 -16.26 -3.34 -1.49
CA PHE A 32 -16.95 -2.04 -1.45
C PHE A 32 -16.22 -1.01 -0.59
N GLY A 33 -15.67 -1.40 0.55
CA GLY A 33 -14.92 -0.51 1.42
C GLY A 33 -13.51 -0.26 0.89
N GLY A 34 -12.69 -1.29 0.81
CA GLY A 34 -11.29 -1.18 0.39
C GLY A 34 -11.13 -0.69 -1.04
N MET A 35 -11.70 -1.40 -2.00
CA MET A 35 -11.57 -1.05 -3.42
C MET A 35 -12.37 0.20 -3.78
N GLY A 36 -13.50 0.46 -3.11
CA GLY A 36 -14.25 1.71 -3.26
C GLY A 36 -13.43 2.92 -2.82
N LEU A 37 -12.82 2.88 -1.64
CA LEU A 37 -11.93 3.93 -1.14
C LEU A 37 -10.67 4.07 -2.01
N PHE A 38 -10.13 2.96 -2.50
CA PHE A 38 -9.01 2.98 -3.44
C PHE A 38 -9.37 3.72 -4.74
N PHE A 39 -10.55 3.46 -5.29
CA PHE A 39 -11.04 4.16 -6.49
C PHE A 39 -11.24 5.66 -6.23
N ILE A 40 -11.93 6.02 -5.15
CA ILE A 40 -12.15 7.41 -4.75
C ILE A 40 -10.82 8.11 -4.50
N GLY A 41 -9.90 7.48 -3.77
CA GLY A 41 -8.57 7.99 -3.50
C GLY A 41 -7.77 8.27 -4.77
N ARG A 42 -7.88 7.40 -5.78
CA ARG A 42 -7.21 7.56 -7.08
C ARG A 42 -7.74 8.77 -7.86
N LEU A 43 -9.06 8.95 -7.89
CA LEU A 43 -9.68 10.11 -8.53
C LEU A 43 -9.33 11.41 -7.79
N ALA A 44 -9.51 11.43 -6.47
CA ALA A 44 -9.19 12.59 -5.64
C ALA A 44 -7.70 12.95 -5.72
N GLY A 45 -6.82 11.95 -5.64
CA GLY A 45 -5.38 12.14 -5.75
C GLY A 45 -4.94 12.72 -7.08
N GLY A 46 -5.57 12.29 -8.18
CA GLY A 46 -5.34 12.86 -9.50
C GLY A 46 -5.67 14.36 -9.55
N VAL A 47 -6.78 14.75 -8.94
CA VAL A 47 -7.18 16.17 -8.84
C VAL A 47 -6.23 16.93 -7.91
N ILE A 48 -5.93 16.40 -6.75
CA ILE A 48 -5.06 17.04 -5.75
C ILE A 48 -3.66 17.31 -6.31
N MET A 49 -3.11 16.40 -7.12
CA MET A 49 -1.79 16.58 -7.73
C MET A 49 -1.72 17.70 -8.78
N ASN A 50 -2.84 18.25 -9.23
CA ASN A 50 -2.87 19.45 -10.06
C ASN A 50 -2.57 20.72 -9.23
N TYR A 51 -2.84 20.70 -7.92
CA TYR A 51 -2.69 21.85 -7.02
C TYR A 51 -1.53 21.71 -6.07
N ILE A 52 -1.16 20.48 -5.69
CA ILE A 52 -0.12 20.18 -4.71
C ILE A 52 1.01 19.39 -5.39
N GLN A 53 2.25 19.67 -4.99
CA GLN A 53 3.42 18.96 -5.53
C GLN A 53 3.30 17.45 -5.28
N PRO A 54 3.47 16.60 -6.31
CA PRO A 54 3.37 15.14 -6.19
C PRO A 54 4.25 14.55 -5.08
N LYS A 55 5.41 15.15 -4.82
CA LYS A 55 6.31 14.78 -3.72
C LYS A 55 5.63 14.88 -2.36
N LEU A 56 4.93 15.99 -2.09
CA LEU A 56 4.27 16.21 -0.80
C LEU A 56 3.09 15.24 -0.62
N VAL A 57 2.33 15.00 -1.69
CA VAL A 57 1.24 14.04 -1.69
C VAL A 57 1.78 12.62 -1.42
N LEU A 58 2.87 12.23 -2.08
CA LEU A 58 3.51 10.94 -1.86
C LEU A 58 4.01 10.79 -0.41
N LEU A 59 4.62 11.82 0.15
CA LEU A 59 5.11 11.81 1.52
C LEU A 59 3.95 11.67 2.53
N ALA A 60 2.88 12.43 2.34
CA ALA A 60 1.68 12.36 3.19
C ALA A 60 1.03 10.96 3.12
N CYS A 61 0.89 10.40 1.92
CA CYS A 61 0.35 9.04 1.74
C CYS A 61 1.27 7.98 2.35
N ALA A 62 2.60 8.08 2.19
CA ALA A 62 3.54 7.16 2.79
C ALA A 62 3.49 7.20 4.34
N PHE A 63 3.35 8.38 4.91
CA PHE A 63 3.19 8.54 6.36
C PHE A 63 1.85 7.96 6.85
N LEU A 64 0.76 8.24 6.14
CA LEU A 64 -0.56 7.69 6.46
C LEU A 64 -0.55 6.16 6.41
N THR A 65 -0.02 5.57 5.33
CA THR A 65 0.03 4.11 5.17
C THR A 65 0.98 3.45 6.16
N PHE A 66 2.09 4.09 6.51
CA PHE A 66 3.00 3.60 7.54
C PHE A 66 2.32 3.53 8.91
N ILE A 67 1.65 4.60 9.35
CA ILE A 67 0.91 4.61 10.62
C ILE A 67 -0.24 3.62 10.60
N ALA A 68 -1.00 3.57 9.51
CA ALA A 68 -2.11 2.64 9.37
C ALA A 68 -1.63 1.18 9.46
N THR A 69 -0.53 0.83 8.79
CA THR A 69 0.05 -0.51 8.88
C THR A 69 0.58 -0.81 10.28
N LEU A 70 1.18 0.15 10.96
CA LEU A 70 1.62 -0.01 12.34
C LEU A 70 0.43 -0.33 13.26
N ILE A 71 -0.69 0.35 13.07
CA ILE A 71 -1.94 0.05 13.81
C ILE A 71 -2.42 -1.36 13.50
N VAL A 72 -2.39 -1.80 12.24
CA VAL A 72 -2.76 -3.16 11.84
C VAL A 72 -1.88 -4.21 12.52
N VAL A 73 -0.59 -3.96 12.69
CA VAL A 73 0.34 -4.88 13.35
C VAL A 73 0.13 -4.95 14.86
N VAL A 74 -0.16 -3.81 15.50
CA VAL A 74 -0.20 -3.70 16.98
C VAL A 74 -1.61 -3.88 17.54
N CYS A 75 -2.62 -3.43 16.82
CA CYS A 75 -4.02 -3.46 17.26
C CYS A 75 -4.80 -4.56 16.55
N SER A 76 -5.92 -4.96 17.14
CA SER A 76 -6.88 -5.91 16.58
C SER A 76 -8.30 -5.34 16.64
N GLY A 77 -9.23 -5.99 15.94
CA GLY A 77 -10.65 -5.59 15.96
C GLY A 77 -10.97 -4.41 15.03
N THR A 78 -11.99 -3.64 15.38
CA THR A 78 -12.53 -2.55 14.54
C THR A 78 -11.52 -1.45 14.23
N ILE A 79 -10.57 -1.19 15.13
CA ILE A 79 -9.51 -0.18 14.92
C ILE A 79 -8.63 -0.58 13.74
N SER A 80 -8.25 -1.85 13.64
CA SER A 80 -7.48 -2.37 12.51
C SER A 80 -8.27 -2.29 11.20
N LEU A 81 -9.57 -2.52 11.22
CA LEU A 81 -10.42 -2.39 10.03
C LEU A 81 -10.42 -0.95 9.49
N ILE A 82 -10.55 0.03 10.38
CA ILE A 82 -10.47 1.45 10.01
C ILE A 82 -9.08 1.78 9.46
N ALA A 83 -8.03 1.24 10.06
CA ALA A 83 -6.66 1.40 9.57
C ALA A 83 -6.48 0.81 8.16
N PHE A 84 -7.09 -0.34 7.84
CA PHE A 84 -7.09 -0.88 6.48
C PHE A 84 -7.76 0.05 5.47
N PHE A 85 -8.87 0.68 5.84
CA PHE A 85 -9.51 1.65 4.93
C PHE A 85 -8.62 2.87 4.68
N ALA A 86 -7.92 3.37 5.69
CA ALA A 86 -6.91 4.42 5.53
C ALA A 86 -5.73 3.96 4.65
N LEU A 87 -5.32 2.68 4.77
CA LEU A 87 -4.31 2.05 3.93
C LEU A 87 -4.70 2.11 2.46
N TYR A 88 -5.89 1.62 2.11
CA TYR A 88 -6.38 1.61 0.72
C TYR A 88 -6.44 3.01 0.12
N LEU A 89 -6.86 4.00 0.91
CA LEU A 89 -6.87 5.39 0.47
C LEU A 89 -5.45 5.90 0.15
N GLY A 90 -4.50 5.66 1.04
CA GLY A 90 -3.11 6.09 0.86
C GLY A 90 -2.39 5.38 -0.29
N GLU A 91 -2.60 4.07 -0.46
CA GLU A 91 -2.00 3.28 -1.54
C GLU A 91 -2.46 3.67 -2.93
N SER A 92 -3.69 4.19 -3.05
CA SER A 92 -4.37 4.41 -4.32
C SER A 92 -3.57 5.26 -5.31
N ILE A 93 -2.83 6.26 -4.83
CA ILE A 93 -2.09 7.21 -5.66
C ILE A 93 -0.57 7.02 -5.60
N MET A 94 -0.05 6.16 -4.70
CA MET A 94 1.40 6.00 -4.54
C MET A 94 2.09 5.50 -5.80
N PHE A 95 1.56 4.43 -6.42
CA PHE A 95 2.19 3.83 -7.60
C PHE A 95 2.26 4.81 -8.79
N PRO A 96 1.15 5.43 -9.26
CA PRO A 96 1.22 6.38 -10.36
C PRO A 96 2.08 7.60 -10.04
N THR A 97 2.12 8.05 -8.79
CA THR A 97 2.94 9.18 -8.38
C THR A 97 4.43 8.84 -8.44
N ILE A 98 4.84 7.68 -7.89
CA ILE A 98 6.24 7.21 -7.97
C ILE A 98 6.65 7.02 -9.41
N PHE A 99 5.79 6.40 -10.23
CA PHE A 99 6.04 6.17 -11.64
C PHE A 99 6.26 7.48 -12.40
N SER A 100 5.37 8.45 -12.24
CA SER A 100 5.46 9.77 -12.86
C SER A 100 6.73 10.53 -12.44
N LEU A 101 7.04 10.51 -11.14
CA LEU A 101 8.23 11.15 -10.60
C LEU A 101 9.52 10.52 -11.15
N ALA A 102 9.59 9.19 -11.23
CA ALA A 102 10.74 8.48 -11.74
C ALA A 102 10.95 8.72 -13.24
N LEU A 103 9.88 8.77 -14.03
CA LEU A 103 9.97 9.11 -15.46
C LEU A 103 10.43 10.53 -15.71
N ARG A 104 9.99 11.48 -14.87
CA ARG A 104 10.44 12.88 -14.99
C ARG A 104 11.94 13.01 -14.76
N ASP A 105 12.51 12.21 -13.87
CA ASP A 105 13.96 12.23 -13.60
C ASP A 105 14.78 11.50 -14.68
N ALA A 106 14.17 10.57 -15.41
CA ALA A 106 14.84 9.80 -16.45
C ALA A 106 15.17 10.63 -17.71
N GLY A 107 14.53 11.79 -17.90
CA GLY A 107 14.82 12.70 -19.01
C GLY A 107 14.74 12.00 -20.38
N THR A 108 15.85 11.92 -21.09
CA THR A 108 15.92 11.29 -22.42
C THR A 108 15.82 9.76 -22.40
N GLN A 109 16.04 9.12 -21.25
CA GLN A 109 15.99 7.66 -21.09
C GLN A 109 14.64 7.12 -20.61
N THR A 110 13.55 7.83 -20.89
CA THR A 110 12.20 7.50 -20.44
C THR A 110 11.75 6.09 -20.82
N LYS A 111 12.12 5.60 -22.04
CA LYS A 111 11.77 4.24 -22.49
C LYS A 111 12.39 3.16 -21.61
N LEU A 112 13.69 3.28 -21.32
CA LEU A 112 14.40 2.33 -20.46
C LEU A 112 13.88 2.40 -19.02
N ALA A 113 13.67 3.59 -18.50
CA ALA A 113 13.11 3.79 -17.15
C ALA A 113 11.71 3.19 -17.01
N SER A 114 10.85 3.38 -18.02
CA SER A 114 9.51 2.77 -18.02
C SER A 114 9.59 1.24 -17.99
N SER A 115 10.44 0.64 -18.81
CA SER A 115 10.61 -0.82 -18.84
C SER A 115 11.07 -1.36 -17.48
N LEU A 116 12.07 -0.72 -16.87
CA LEU A 116 12.56 -1.11 -15.54
C LEU A 116 11.49 -0.95 -14.46
N LEU A 117 10.72 0.13 -14.47
CA LEU A 117 9.64 0.35 -13.51
C LEU A 117 8.52 -0.69 -13.66
N ILE A 118 8.21 -1.10 -14.88
CA ILE A 118 7.23 -2.17 -15.14
C ILE A 118 7.78 -3.51 -14.64
N MET A 119 9.06 -3.82 -14.85
CA MET A 119 9.69 -5.02 -14.30
C MET A 119 9.60 -5.08 -12.77
N MET A 120 9.64 -3.96 -12.07
CA MET A 120 9.50 -3.91 -10.60
C MET A 120 8.11 -4.37 -10.10
N ILE A 121 7.12 -4.53 -10.99
CA ILE A 121 5.79 -5.09 -10.64
C ILE A 121 5.92 -6.54 -10.14
N VAL A 122 6.98 -7.26 -10.54
CA VAL A 122 7.33 -8.59 -10.00
C VAL A 122 7.38 -8.62 -8.46
N GLY A 123 7.71 -7.51 -7.80
CA GLY A 123 7.61 -7.40 -6.34
C GLY A 123 6.21 -7.74 -5.80
N GLY A 124 5.16 -7.53 -6.60
CA GLY A 124 3.80 -7.94 -6.25
C GLY A 124 3.58 -9.46 -6.19
N ALA A 125 4.39 -10.24 -6.87
CA ALA A 125 4.36 -11.71 -6.75
C ALA A 125 5.18 -12.21 -5.55
N ILE A 126 6.27 -11.53 -5.23
CA ILE A 126 7.19 -11.94 -4.15
C ILE A 126 6.60 -11.64 -2.77
N ALA A 127 6.01 -10.47 -2.57
CA ALA A 127 5.53 -10.05 -1.26
C ALA A 127 4.47 -10.98 -0.64
N PRO A 128 3.42 -11.44 -1.35
CA PRO A 128 2.47 -12.39 -0.79
C PRO A 128 3.11 -13.71 -0.37
N VAL A 129 4.09 -14.22 -1.13
CA VAL A 129 4.81 -15.46 -0.79
C VAL A 129 5.57 -15.29 0.53
N LEU A 130 6.29 -14.19 0.70
CA LEU A 130 7.01 -13.89 1.93
C LEU A 130 6.04 -13.67 3.11
N MET A 131 4.94 -12.98 2.89
CA MET A 131 3.92 -12.76 3.92
C MET A 131 3.27 -14.08 4.36
N GLY A 132 2.93 -14.96 3.40
CA GLY A 132 2.41 -16.28 3.70
C GLY A 132 3.40 -17.11 4.51
N TYR A 133 4.66 -17.14 4.12
CA TYR A 133 5.71 -17.86 4.86
C TYR A 133 5.87 -17.34 6.29
N ILE A 134 5.84 -16.02 6.50
CA ILE A 134 5.90 -15.42 7.85
C ILE A 134 4.65 -15.79 8.66
N ALA A 135 3.46 -15.68 8.07
CA ALA A 135 2.22 -16.04 8.74
C ALA A 135 2.22 -17.53 9.19
N ASP A 136 2.64 -18.43 8.30
CA ASP A 136 2.70 -19.86 8.58
C ASP A 136 3.73 -20.20 9.66
N THR A 137 4.88 -19.53 9.68
CA THR A 137 5.96 -19.82 10.65
C THR A 137 5.71 -19.17 12.00
N THR A 138 5.05 -18.01 12.05
CA THR A 138 4.79 -17.28 13.30
C THR A 138 3.41 -17.58 13.88
N GLY A 139 2.50 -18.17 13.09
CA GLY A 139 1.12 -18.41 13.49
C GLY A 139 0.30 -17.10 13.65
N SER A 140 0.77 -15.99 13.07
CA SER A 140 0.09 -14.69 13.18
C SER A 140 0.13 -13.92 11.87
N MET A 141 -1.06 -13.62 11.35
CA MET A 141 -1.20 -12.81 10.14
C MET A 141 -0.75 -11.36 10.38
N ALA A 142 -0.96 -10.82 11.58
CA ALA A 142 -0.55 -9.46 11.93
C ALA A 142 0.97 -9.25 11.76
N ILE A 143 1.80 -10.24 12.10
CA ILE A 143 3.26 -10.17 11.95
C ILE A 143 3.66 -10.13 10.46
N ALA A 144 2.94 -10.79 9.59
CA ALA A 144 3.21 -10.76 8.15
C ALA A 144 3.09 -9.33 7.56
N PHE A 145 2.27 -8.46 8.16
CA PHE A 145 2.14 -7.05 7.77
C PHE A 145 3.36 -6.18 8.08
N LEU A 146 4.40 -6.72 8.73
CA LEU A 146 5.71 -6.06 8.82
C LEU A 146 6.35 -5.85 7.44
N ILE A 147 6.07 -6.71 6.46
CA ILE A 147 6.58 -6.53 5.08
C ILE A 147 6.03 -5.26 4.44
N PRO A 148 4.70 -5.04 4.35
CA PRO A 148 4.16 -3.76 3.91
C PRO A 148 4.68 -2.57 4.71
N LEU A 149 4.83 -2.69 6.03
CA LEU A 149 5.34 -1.63 6.90
C LEU A 149 6.74 -1.16 6.46
N VAL A 150 7.65 -2.10 6.23
CA VAL A 150 9.02 -1.80 5.73
C VAL A 150 8.94 -1.15 4.34
N CYS A 151 8.08 -1.64 3.46
CA CYS A 151 7.90 -1.05 2.13
C CYS A 151 7.45 0.42 2.21
N TYR A 152 6.50 0.76 3.09
CA TYR A 152 6.05 2.14 3.27
C TYR A 152 7.12 3.03 3.91
N ALA A 153 7.93 2.50 4.84
CA ALA A 153 9.08 3.22 5.37
C ALA A 153 10.09 3.57 4.27
N VAL A 154 10.38 2.63 3.37
CA VAL A 154 11.26 2.87 2.22
C VAL A 154 10.67 3.92 1.27
N ILE A 155 9.37 3.84 0.97
CA ILE A 155 8.70 4.84 0.12
C ILE A 155 8.72 6.23 0.77
N GLY A 156 8.48 6.31 2.08
CA GLY A 156 8.58 7.56 2.84
C GLY A 156 9.99 8.14 2.80
N GLY A 157 11.02 7.32 2.99
CA GLY A 157 12.43 7.70 2.86
C GLY A 157 12.76 8.21 1.46
N TYR A 158 12.32 7.52 0.43
CA TYR A 158 12.47 7.96 -0.96
C TYR A 158 11.82 9.34 -1.20
N ALA A 159 10.57 9.52 -0.75
CA ALA A 159 9.87 10.78 -0.90
C ALA A 159 10.54 11.93 -0.13
N ALA A 160 11.07 11.66 1.06
CA ALA A 160 11.76 12.66 1.89
C ALA A 160 13.10 13.10 1.31
N THR A 161 13.92 12.17 0.81
CA THR A 161 15.27 12.44 0.28
C THR A 161 15.26 13.13 -1.09
N ARG A 162 14.14 13.14 -1.78
CA ARG A 162 14.02 13.73 -3.10
C ARG A 162 14.13 15.25 -3.02
N LYS A 163 15.11 15.82 -3.76
CA LYS A 163 15.23 17.28 -3.93
C LYS A 163 14.04 17.82 -4.75
N ARG A 164 13.70 19.08 -4.53
CA ARG A 164 12.61 19.78 -5.23
C ARG A 164 12.81 19.83 -6.74
#